data_776a0f26670880b07ee2ca40ca5f2101
#
_entry.id   776a0f26670880b07ee2ca40ca5f2101
#
_cell.length_a   1.000
_cell.length_b   1.000
_cell.length_c   1.000
_cell.angle_alpha   90.00
_cell.angle_beta   90.00
_cell.angle_gamma   90.00
#
_symmetry.space_group_name_H-M   'P 1'
#
loop_
_entity.id
_entity.type
_entity.pdbx_description
1 polymer ?
#
loop_
_entity_poly.entity_id
_entity_poly.type
_entity_poly.pdbx_seq_one_letter_code
_entity_poly.pdbx_strand_id
1 'polypeptide(L)'
;ELFHARGVKPSFTTEGGGARVPAMPTVNRPAQQHRDKIPTLQYPFNAAVARSVNKKEMYANPKALKAVRSEWDRLRSKRCWSEDLVREWKDVAWEARQQGTTVHVGRLCCICVEKGSELKPEDERRKFKGRVVFLGNNVKDQNWDYAVFQELSSCPATMEGSRSADCYGSFPGHNVMQADAELAYIQALLK
;
A
#
# COMPACT_ATOMS: atom_id res chain seq x y z
N GLU A 1 -29.17 -23.67 -11.19
CA GLU A 1 -29.79 -24.14 -9.93
C GLU A 1 -29.88 -22.97 -8.97
N LEU A 2 -31.12 -22.57 -8.69
CA LEU A 2 -31.48 -21.45 -7.82
C LEU A 2 -31.23 -21.85 -6.37
N PHE A 3 -30.30 -21.18 -5.69
CA PHE A 3 -30.22 -21.25 -4.26
C PHE A 3 -31.41 -20.51 -3.64
N HIS A 4 -32.42 -21.26 -3.25
CA HIS A 4 -33.49 -20.82 -2.37
C HIS A 4 -32.88 -20.77 -0.95
N ALA A 5 -32.52 -19.61 -0.48
CA ALA A 5 -32.25 -19.38 0.93
C ALA A 5 -33.56 -19.48 1.71
N ARG A 6 -33.91 -20.70 2.14
CA ARG A 6 -34.95 -20.86 3.17
C ARG A 6 -34.41 -20.19 4.45
N GLY A 7 -35.20 -19.26 4.98
CA GLY A 7 -34.95 -18.62 6.24
C GLY A 7 -34.79 -19.65 7.36
N VAL A 8 -33.57 -19.96 7.70
CA VAL A 8 -33.24 -20.71 8.90
C VAL A 8 -33.37 -19.73 10.07
N LYS A 9 -34.43 -19.89 10.86
CA LYS A 9 -34.46 -19.24 12.19
C LYS A 9 -33.32 -19.84 13.00
N PRO A 10 -32.36 -19.06 13.48
CA PRO A 10 -31.36 -19.57 14.40
C PRO A 10 -32.05 -19.82 15.74
N SER A 11 -32.32 -21.08 16.05
CA SER A 11 -32.66 -21.48 17.39
C SER A 11 -31.36 -21.60 18.22
N PHE A 12 -30.96 -20.53 18.84
CA PHE A 12 -29.96 -20.60 19.89
C PHE A 12 -30.68 -20.89 21.20
N THR A 13 -30.71 -22.14 21.59
CA THR A 13 -30.94 -22.54 22.98
C THR A 13 -29.57 -22.53 23.68
N THR A 14 -29.23 -21.45 24.35
CA THR A 14 -28.23 -21.47 25.42
C THR A 14 -28.92 -21.57 26.73
N GLU A 15 -28.86 -22.74 27.33
CA GLU A 15 -29.05 -22.91 28.78
C GLU A 15 -27.84 -22.24 29.46
N GLY A 16 -28.08 -21.07 30.01
CA GLY A 16 -27.05 -20.30 30.75
C GLY A 16 -27.20 -18.82 30.44
N GLY A 17 -27.58 -18.01 31.40
CA GLY A 17 -27.96 -16.59 31.34
C GLY A 17 -27.01 -15.63 30.63
N GLY A 18 -26.84 -15.79 29.32
CA GLY A 18 -26.12 -14.91 28.45
C GLY A 18 -27.03 -13.83 27.83
N ALA A 19 -26.54 -12.62 27.77
CA ALA A 19 -27.22 -11.49 27.14
C ALA A 19 -27.71 -11.84 25.74
N ARG A 20 -29.01 -11.67 25.46
CA ARG A 20 -29.57 -11.82 24.12
C ARG A 20 -28.99 -10.74 23.23
N VAL A 21 -28.16 -11.14 22.29
CA VAL A 21 -27.76 -10.24 21.21
C VAL A 21 -28.99 -10.01 20.29
N PRO A 22 -29.42 -8.77 20.05
CA PRO A 22 -30.53 -8.51 19.16
C PRO A 22 -30.20 -9.01 17.74
N ALA A 23 -31.05 -9.86 17.19
CA ALA A 23 -30.91 -10.29 15.81
C ALA A 23 -31.05 -9.07 14.89
N MET A 24 -30.16 -8.94 13.92
CA MET A 24 -30.30 -7.91 12.88
C MET A 24 -31.65 -8.10 12.17
N PRO A 25 -32.44 -7.05 11.98
CA PRO A 25 -33.69 -7.16 11.25
C PRO A 25 -33.42 -7.60 9.82
N THR A 26 -33.79 -8.83 9.49
CA THR A 26 -33.80 -9.34 8.12
C THR A 26 -35.00 -8.71 7.41
N VAL A 27 -34.73 -7.65 6.66
CA VAL A 27 -35.74 -7.10 5.76
C VAL A 27 -35.84 -8.04 4.55
N ASN A 28 -36.97 -8.72 4.36
CA ASN A 28 -37.27 -9.43 3.14
C ASN A 28 -37.41 -8.42 1.98
N ARG A 29 -36.27 -8.08 1.37
CA ARG A 29 -36.28 -7.30 0.15
C ARG A 29 -36.56 -8.28 -1.00
N PRO A 30 -37.50 -7.97 -1.92
CA PRO A 30 -37.65 -8.73 -3.15
C PRO A 30 -36.27 -8.78 -3.84
N ALA A 31 -35.90 -9.95 -4.38
CA ALA A 31 -34.64 -10.11 -5.09
C ALA A 31 -34.55 -9.03 -6.17
N GLN A 32 -33.61 -8.09 -5.98
CA GLN A 32 -33.36 -7.10 -7.01
C GLN A 32 -32.77 -7.85 -8.21
N GLN A 33 -33.37 -7.68 -9.37
CA GLN A 33 -32.77 -8.14 -10.62
C GLN A 33 -31.39 -7.56 -10.73
N HIS A 34 -30.42 -8.42 -11.11
CA HIS A 34 -29.08 -8.00 -11.36
C HIS A 34 -29.09 -6.83 -12.34
N ARG A 35 -28.50 -5.71 -11.99
CA ARG A 35 -28.38 -4.59 -12.92
C ARG A 35 -27.71 -5.10 -14.18
N ASP A 36 -28.29 -4.83 -15.34
CA ASP A 36 -27.62 -5.07 -16.60
C ASP A 36 -26.25 -4.41 -16.57
N LYS A 37 -25.25 -5.15 -16.98
CA LYS A 37 -23.91 -4.55 -17.11
C LYS A 37 -24.05 -3.36 -18.05
N ILE A 38 -23.74 -2.18 -17.56
CA ILE A 38 -23.63 -0.99 -18.41
C ILE A 38 -22.70 -1.38 -19.56
N PRO A 39 -23.14 -1.27 -20.82
CA PRO A 39 -22.30 -1.60 -21.95
C PRO A 39 -20.99 -0.82 -21.81
N THR A 40 -19.88 -1.54 -21.91
CA THR A 40 -18.54 -0.96 -21.82
C THR A 40 -18.48 0.22 -22.80
N LEU A 41 -18.31 1.42 -22.27
CA LEU A 41 -18.14 2.61 -23.10
C LEU A 41 -17.02 2.30 -24.09
N GLN A 42 -17.29 2.46 -25.39
CA GLN A 42 -16.30 2.19 -26.46
C GLN A 42 -15.14 3.19 -26.46
N TYR A 43 -15.09 4.09 -25.49
CA TYR A 43 -13.93 4.96 -25.28
C TYR A 43 -12.93 4.19 -24.44
N PRO A 44 -11.76 3.83 -25.01
CA PRO A 44 -10.68 3.28 -24.20
C PRO A 44 -10.26 4.39 -23.25
N PHE A 45 -10.71 4.32 -22.01
CA PHE A 45 -9.99 5.04 -20.95
C PHE A 45 -8.58 4.47 -20.98
N ASN A 46 -7.62 5.27 -21.34
CA ASN A 46 -6.23 4.91 -21.25
C ASN A 46 -5.90 4.68 -19.76
N ALA A 47 -6.22 3.49 -19.29
CA ALA A 47 -5.73 3.06 -17.99
C ALA A 47 -4.22 3.12 -18.08
N ALA A 48 -3.57 3.86 -17.16
CA ALA A 48 -2.13 3.96 -17.13
C ALA A 48 -1.54 2.56 -16.89
N VAL A 49 -1.20 1.86 -17.97
CA VAL A 49 -0.65 0.51 -17.90
C VAL A 49 0.80 0.60 -17.44
N ALA A 50 1.11 -0.09 -16.37
CA ALA A 50 2.46 -0.17 -15.82
C ALA A 50 2.93 -1.63 -15.84
N ARG A 51 4.01 -1.91 -16.56
CA ARG A 51 4.65 -3.21 -16.63
C ARG A 51 5.78 -3.30 -15.61
N SER A 52 5.81 -4.36 -14.83
CA SER A 52 6.93 -4.64 -13.95
C SER A 52 8.16 -5.07 -14.76
N VAL A 53 9.31 -4.48 -14.46
CA VAL A 53 10.59 -4.77 -15.11
C VAL A 53 11.41 -5.67 -14.19
N ASN A 54 11.80 -6.85 -14.67
CA ASN A 54 12.62 -7.77 -13.90
C ASN A 54 14.07 -7.27 -13.76
N LYS A 55 14.81 -7.83 -12.79
CA LYS A 55 16.20 -7.41 -12.52
C LYS A 55 17.11 -7.53 -13.74
N LYS A 56 17.03 -8.63 -14.49
CA LYS A 56 17.88 -8.86 -15.66
C LYS A 56 17.65 -7.79 -16.73
N GLU A 57 16.41 -7.49 -17.03
CA GLU A 57 16.02 -6.44 -17.97
C GLU A 57 16.41 -5.04 -17.46
N MET A 58 16.20 -4.77 -16.16
CA MET A 58 16.57 -3.50 -15.54
C MET A 58 18.06 -3.19 -15.69
N TYR A 59 18.93 -4.19 -15.49
CA TYR A 59 20.38 -3.99 -15.67
C TYR A 59 20.80 -3.92 -17.14
N ALA A 60 20.08 -4.58 -18.03
CA ALA A 60 20.36 -4.55 -19.46
C ALA A 60 19.86 -3.25 -20.14
N ASN A 61 18.89 -2.55 -19.54
CA ASN A 61 18.31 -1.34 -20.13
C ASN A 61 18.86 -0.07 -19.45
N PRO A 62 19.66 0.76 -20.17
CA PRO A 62 20.24 1.97 -19.58
C PRO A 62 19.20 2.97 -19.04
N LYS A 63 18.03 3.08 -19.68
CA LYS A 63 16.94 3.97 -19.23
C LYS A 63 16.34 3.50 -17.92
N ALA A 64 16.11 2.19 -17.77
CA ALA A 64 15.61 1.60 -16.54
C ALA A 64 16.62 1.75 -15.39
N LEU A 65 17.89 1.46 -15.67
CA LEU A 65 18.97 1.60 -14.69
C LEU A 65 19.14 3.06 -14.24
N LYS A 66 19.05 4.02 -15.16
CA LYS A 66 19.09 5.45 -14.84
C LYS A 66 17.95 5.85 -13.93
N ALA A 67 16.71 5.37 -14.19
CA ALA A 67 15.55 5.66 -13.34
C ALA A 67 15.73 5.15 -11.91
N VAL A 68 16.29 3.95 -11.74
CA VAL A 68 16.56 3.40 -10.41
C VAL A 68 17.69 4.15 -9.70
N ARG A 69 18.78 4.47 -10.38
CA ARG A 69 19.88 5.27 -9.82
C ARG A 69 19.41 6.65 -9.37
N SER A 70 18.63 7.33 -10.20
CA SER A 70 18.05 8.63 -9.86
C SER A 70 17.20 8.58 -8.57
N GLU A 71 16.49 7.47 -8.32
CA GLU A 71 15.75 7.30 -7.08
C GLU A 71 16.69 7.12 -5.87
N TRP A 72 17.76 6.34 -6.01
CA TRP A 72 18.78 6.21 -4.97
C TRP A 72 19.43 7.54 -4.63
N ASP A 73 19.80 8.33 -5.64
CA ASP A 73 20.44 9.63 -5.46
C ASP A 73 19.48 10.62 -4.78
N ARG A 74 18.19 10.54 -5.11
CA ARG A 74 17.15 11.35 -4.44
C ARG A 74 17.03 11.00 -2.97
N LEU A 75 17.04 9.72 -2.60
CA LEU A 75 16.98 9.28 -1.21
C LEU A 75 18.24 9.68 -0.42
N ARG A 76 19.43 9.58 -1.05
CA ARG A 76 20.69 10.08 -0.46
C ARG A 76 20.65 11.57 -0.22
N SER A 77 20.20 12.35 -1.19
CA SER A 77 20.10 13.81 -1.03
C SER A 77 19.14 14.22 0.10
N LYS A 78 18.15 13.40 0.40
CA LYS A 78 17.23 13.59 1.53
C LYS A 78 17.77 13.03 2.86
N ARG A 79 18.96 12.44 2.86
CA ARG A 79 19.60 11.82 4.04
C ARG A 79 18.70 10.82 4.75
N CYS A 80 18.03 9.96 3.98
CA CYS A 80 17.14 8.93 4.54
C CYS A 80 17.89 7.90 5.41
N TRP A 81 19.22 7.85 5.30
CA TRP A 81 20.15 7.05 6.10
C TRP A 81 21.50 7.75 6.19
N SER A 82 22.31 7.34 7.15
CA SER A 82 23.71 7.78 7.31
C SER A 82 24.66 6.75 6.71
N GLU A 83 25.36 7.11 5.63
CA GLU A 83 26.39 6.24 5.03
C GLU A 83 27.65 6.15 5.91
N ASP A 84 27.93 7.21 6.69
CA ASP A 84 29.08 7.30 7.60
C ASP A 84 28.98 6.37 8.83
N LEU A 85 27.74 5.92 9.15
CA LEU A 85 27.46 5.05 10.29
C LEU A 85 27.31 3.58 9.92
N VAL A 86 27.71 3.22 8.69
CA VAL A 86 27.64 1.83 8.23
C VAL A 86 28.60 0.96 9.04
N ARG A 87 28.07 -0.11 9.63
CA ARG A 87 28.82 -1.07 10.46
C ARG A 87 28.42 -2.49 10.10
N GLU A 88 29.27 -3.44 10.44
CA GLU A 88 28.95 -4.85 10.31
C GLU A 88 27.84 -5.26 11.27
N TRP A 89 26.84 -5.96 10.74
CA TRP A 89 25.67 -6.35 11.53
C TRP A 89 26.02 -7.18 12.76
N LYS A 90 27.02 -8.07 12.65
CA LYS A 90 27.47 -8.91 13.77
C LYS A 90 27.94 -8.09 14.97
N ASP A 91 28.61 -6.96 14.72
CA ASP A 91 29.17 -6.10 15.77
C ASP A 91 28.03 -5.29 16.42
N VAL A 92 27.12 -4.75 15.61
CA VAL A 92 25.91 -4.03 16.10
C VAL A 92 25.04 -4.96 16.93
N ALA A 93 24.78 -6.17 16.47
CA ALA A 93 23.96 -7.16 17.18
C ALA A 93 24.64 -7.64 18.49
N TRP A 94 25.96 -7.78 18.49
CA TRP A 94 26.71 -8.14 19.70
C TRP A 94 26.64 -7.03 20.75
N GLU A 95 26.88 -5.79 20.38
CA GLU A 95 26.77 -4.63 21.27
C GLU A 95 25.36 -4.50 21.86
N ALA A 96 24.33 -4.64 21.02
CA ALA A 96 22.95 -4.58 21.47
C ALA A 96 22.63 -5.63 22.53
N ARG A 97 23.12 -6.86 22.36
CA ARG A 97 22.96 -7.93 23.36
C ARG A 97 23.67 -7.60 24.66
N GLN A 98 24.89 -7.01 24.61
CA GLN A 98 25.64 -6.62 25.81
C GLN A 98 24.96 -5.48 26.58
N GLN A 99 24.37 -4.53 25.85
CA GLN A 99 23.73 -3.36 26.43
C GLN A 99 22.24 -3.61 26.81
N GLY A 100 21.67 -4.76 26.44
CA GLY A 100 20.26 -5.04 26.62
C GLY A 100 19.34 -4.13 25.80
N THR A 101 19.86 -3.57 24.68
CA THR A 101 19.09 -2.73 23.76
C THR A 101 18.55 -3.56 22.60
N THR A 102 17.49 -3.07 21.96
CA THR A 102 16.91 -3.71 20.77
C THR A 102 17.33 -2.95 19.54
N VAL A 103 17.89 -3.65 18.56
CA VAL A 103 18.24 -3.13 17.24
C VAL A 103 17.58 -3.98 16.15
N HIS A 104 17.23 -3.35 15.07
CA HIS A 104 16.50 -4.01 13.98
C HIS A 104 17.29 -3.96 12.68
N VAL A 105 17.19 -5.02 11.89
CA VAL A 105 17.72 -5.10 10.52
C VAL A 105 16.58 -5.36 9.54
N GLY A 106 16.52 -4.57 8.50
CA GLY A 106 15.60 -4.72 7.40
C GLY A 106 16.32 -4.68 6.07
N ARG A 107 15.61 -4.97 5.00
CA ARG A 107 16.16 -4.97 3.63
C ARG A 107 15.50 -3.91 2.79
N LEU A 108 16.33 -3.28 1.94
CA LEU A 108 15.85 -2.43 0.86
C LEU A 108 15.78 -3.25 -0.43
N CYS A 109 14.75 -3.02 -1.24
CA CYS A 109 14.70 -3.57 -2.58
C CYS A 109 14.35 -2.49 -3.60
N CYS A 110 14.83 -2.69 -4.84
CA CYS A 110 14.50 -1.82 -5.96
C CYS A 110 13.37 -2.44 -6.77
N ILE A 111 12.37 -1.63 -7.06
CA ILE A 111 11.29 -1.96 -7.98
C ILE A 111 11.43 -1.03 -9.19
N CYS A 112 11.39 -1.59 -10.38
CA CYS A 112 11.35 -0.83 -11.61
C CYS A 112 10.06 -1.16 -12.37
N VAL A 113 9.35 -0.14 -12.81
CA VAL A 113 8.16 -0.28 -13.65
C VAL A 113 8.29 0.59 -14.88
N GLU A 114 7.78 0.09 -15.99
CA GLU A 114 7.64 0.83 -17.23
C GLU A 114 6.19 1.32 -17.34
N LYS A 115 6.00 2.62 -17.26
CA LYS A 115 4.71 3.28 -17.47
C LYS A 115 4.44 3.48 -18.95
N GLY A 116 3.17 3.32 -19.36
CA GLY A 116 2.79 3.47 -20.75
C GLY A 116 3.35 2.35 -21.64
N SER A 117 3.51 1.14 -21.10
CA SER A 117 4.07 0.01 -21.85
C SER A 117 3.20 -0.45 -23.03
N GLU A 118 1.95 -0.03 -23.08
CA GLU A 118 1.01 -0.21 -24.20
C GLU A 118 1.29 0.72 -25.39
N LEU A 119 2.05 1.79 -25.16
CA LEU A 119 2.40 2.76 -26.19
C LEU A 119 3.58 2.27 -27.04
N LYS A 120 3.77 2.88 -28.21
CA LYS A 120 4.91 2.59 -29.07
C LYS A 120 6.24 2.84 -28.34
N PRO A 121 7.31 2.11 -28.67
CA PRO A 121 8.62 2.26 -28.00
C PRO A 121 9.20 3.68 -28.04
N GLU A 122 8.84 4.46 -29.05
CA GLU A 122 9.33 5.84 -29.29
C GLU A 122 8.46 6.90 -28.60
N ASP A 123 7.32 6.51 -27.97
CA ASP A 123 6.41 7.47 -27.34
C ASP A 123 7.03 8.03 -26.06
N GLU A 124 7.10 9.36 -25.96
CA GLU A 124 7.68 10.07 -24.80
C GLU A 124 6.96 9.80 -23.48
N ARG A 125 5.71 9.37 -23.53
CA ARG A 125 4.92 9.00 -22.36
C ARG A 125 5.35 7.65 -21.77
N ARG A 126 6.08 6.84 -22.55
CA ARG A 126 6.65 5.57 -22.11
C ARG A 126 7.90 5.83 -21.27
N LYS A 127 7.80 5.68 -19.96
CA LYS A 127 8.86 6.06 -19.01
C LYS A 127 9.12 4.96 -18.01
N PHE A 128 10.39 4.73 -17.69
CA PHE A 128 10.78 3.90 -16.55
C PHE A 128 10.68 4.69 -15.25
N LYS A 129 10.14 4.05 -14.22
CA LYS A 129 10.09 4.59 -12.86
C LYS A 129 10.73 3.60 -11.90
N GLY A 130 11.81 4.01 -11.25
CA GLY A 130 12.43 3.31 -10.15
C GLY A 130 11.76 3.66 -8.82
N ARG A 131 11.74 2.71 -7.91
CA ARG A 131 11.40 2.91 -6.51
C ARG A 131 12.33 2.08 -5.63
N VAL A 132 12.76 2.65 -4.52
CA VAL A 132 13.43 1.92 -3.45
C VAL A 132 12.43 1.76 -2.33
N VAL A 133 12.21 0.54 -1.90
CA VAL A 133 11.25 0.21 -0.85
C VAL A 133 11.93 -0.55 0.27
N PHE A 134 11.55 -0.23 1.50
CA PHE A 134 11.94 -0.97 2.68
C PHE A 134 10.97 -2.13 2.88
N LEU A 135 11.51 -3.34 3.07
CA LEU A 135 10.71 -4.55 3.27
C LEU A 135 10.30 -4.67 4.75
N GLY A 136 9.34 -3.87 5.17
CA GLY A 136 8.85 -3.82 6.54
C GLY A 136 8.26 -5.14 7.06
N ASN A 137 7.84 -6.02 6.16
CA ASN A 137 7.35 -7.36 6.50
C ASN A 137 8.45 -8.37 6.85
N ASN A 138 9.71 -8.00 6.71
CA ASN A 138 10.86 -8.87 6.96
C ASN A 138 11.95 -8.12 7.75
N VAL A 139 11.54 -7.50 8.84
CA VAL A 139 12.45 -6.87 9.79
C VAL A 139 12.73 -7.84 10.92
N LYS A 140 14.00 -7.96 11.31
CA LYS A 140 14.45 -8.86 12.37
C LYS A 140 15.22 -8.10 13.41
N ASP A 141 15.21 -8.60 14.63
CA ASP A 141 16.03 -8.07 15.73
C ASP A 141 17.46 -8.66 15.73
N GLN A 142 18.24 -8.31 16.74
CA GLN A 142 19.61 -8.80 16.95
C GLN A 142 19.69 -10.32 17.18
N ASN A 143 18.58 -11.01 17.49
CA ASN A 143 18.50 -12.45 17.71
C ASN A 143 17.94 -13.20 16.50
N TRP A 144 17.65 -12.49 15.41
CA TRP A 144 17.01 -12.99 14.20
C TRP A 144 15.51 -13.33 14.37
N ASP A 145 14.89 -12.89 15.47
CA ASP A 145 13.46 -12.97 15.64
C ASP A 145 12.76 -11.88 14.82
N TYR A 146 11.53 -12.13 14.39
CA TYR A 146 10.76 -11.13 13.67
C TYR A 146 10.38 -9.99 14.61
N ALA A 147 10.65 -8.77 14.16
CA ALA A 147 10.24 -7.58 14.89
C ALA A 147 8.73 -7.42 14.86
N VAL A 148 8.13 -7.21 16.02
CA VAL A 148 6.71 -6.92 16.17
C VAL A 148 6.55 -5.45 16.51
N PHE A 149 5.94 -4.70 15.60
CA PHE A 149 5.61 -3.30 15.82
C PHE A 149 4.15 -3.20 16.27
N GLN A 150 3.93 -2.67 17.46
CA GLN A 150 2.59 -2.53 18.04
C GLN A 150 1.85 -1.32 17.48
N GLU A 151 2.57 -0.30 17.06
CA GLU A 151 1.98 0.88 16.46
C GLU A 151 1.84 0.71 14.94
N LEU A 152 0.62 0.43 14.52
CA LEU A 152 0.23 0.48 13.12
C LEU A 152 -0.06 1.93 12.76
N SER A 153 0.82 2.54 11.99
CA SER A 153 0.62 3.89 11.48
C SER A 153 -0.66 4.00 10.66
N SER A 154 -1.38 5.08 10.86
CA SER A 154 -2.50 5.67 10.11
C SER A 154 -3.42 4.70 9.35
N CYS A 155 -4.67 4.72 9.76
CA CYS A 155 -5.76 4.16 8.95
C CYS A 155 -5.90 4.98 7.65
N PRO A 156 -5.90 4.35 6.46
CA PRO A 156 -6.22 5.05 5.23
C PRO A 156 -7.60 5.69 5.32
N ALA A 157 -7.79 6.84 4.67
CA ALA A 157 -9.09 7.47 4.60
C ALA A 157 -10.12 6.51 3.99
N THR A 158 -11.30 6.44 4.59
CA THR A 158 -12.38 5.62 4.03
C THR A 158 -12.91 6.26 2.75
N MET A 159 -13.52 5.45 1.90
CA MET A 159 -14.16 5.96 0.68
C MET A 159 -15.32 6.92 1.00
N GLU A 160 -16.03 6.68 2.10
CA GLU A 160 -17.08 7.55 2.60
C GLU A 160 -16.51 8.91 3.03
N GLY A 161 -15.36 8.91 3.70
CA GLY A 161 -14.65 10.13 4.10
C GLY A 161 -14.25 10.98 2.88
N SER A 162 -13.68 10.36 1.85
CA SER A 162 -13.32 11.03 0.61
C SER A 162 -14.55 11.62 -0.10
N ARG A 163 -15.61 10.83 -0.24
CA ARG A 163 -16.87 11.30 -0.89
C ARG A 163 -17.53 12.42 -0.10
N SER A 164 -17.48 12.37 1.23
CA SER A 164 -18.00 13.43 2.10
C SER A 164 -17.23 14.74 1.91
N ALA A 165 -15.89 14.66 1.79
CA ALA A 165 -15.06 15.83 1.52
C ALA A 165 -15.38 16.45 0.14
N ASP A 166 -15.52 15.63 -0.91
CA ASP A 166 -15.90 16.08 -2.25
C ASP A 166 -17.28 16.73 -2.25
N CYS A 167 -18.25 16.11 -1.56
CA CYS A 167 -19.60 16.65 -1.42
C CYS A 167 -19.58 18.01 -0.70
N TYR A 168 -18.88 18.10 0.41
CA TYR A 168 -18.74 19.35 1.17
C TYR A 168 -18.08 20.45 0.33
N GLY A 169 -17.02 20.10 -0.39
CA GLY A 169 -16.32 21.04 -1.28
C GLY A 169 -17.16 21.55 -2.46
N SER A 170 -18.25 20.85 -2.78
CA SER A 170 -19.17 21.22 -3.86
C SER A 170 -20.23 22.25 -3.44
N PHE A 171 -20.33 22.60 -2.14
CA PHE A 171 -21.26 23.64 -1.69
C PHE A 171 -20.82 25.04 -2.13
N PRO A 172 -21.76 25.99 -2.32
CA PRO A 172 -21.44 27.38 -2.65
C PRO A 172 -20.46 27.98 -1.65
N GLY A 173 -19.41 28.61 -2.15
CA GLY A 173 -18.36 29.23 -1.31
C GLY A 173 -17.30 28.26 -0.79
N HIS A 174 -17.36 26.98 -1.15
CA HIS A 174 -16.35 25.98 -0.82
C HIS A 174 -15.56 25.58 -2.08
N ASN A 175 -14.38 25.03 -1.87
CA ASN A 175 -13.55 24.50 -2.96
C ASN A 175 -12.94 23.17 -2.54
N VAL A 176 -12.71 22.29 -3.50
CA VAL A 176 -11.92 21.06 -3.32
C VAL A 176 -10.49 21.32 -3.75
N MET A 177 -9.54 21.01 -2.87
CA MET A 177 -8.11 21.03 -3.20
C MET A 177 -7.55 19.62 -3.07
N GLN A 178 -6.84 19.20 -4.09
CA GLN A 178 -6.10 17.93 -4.07
C GLN A 178 -4.61 18.23 -4.13
N ALA A 179 -3.85 17.63 -3.24
CA ALA A 179 -2.39 17.70 -3.22
C ALA A 179 -1.78 16.32 -3.03
N ASP A 180 -0.67 16.08 -3.71
CA ASP A 180 0.16 14.88 -3.51
C ASP A 180 1.38 15.28 -2.66
N ALA A 181 1.57 14.59 -1.55
CA ALA A 181 2.73 14.85 -0.69
C ALA A 181 3.97 14.19 -1.29
N GLU A 182 4.92 15.00 -1.73
CA GLU A 182 6.18 14.49 -2.24
C GLU A 182 6.94 13.76 -1.13
N LEU A 183 7.27 12.47 -1.36
CA LEU A 183 8.05 11.64 -0.44
C LEU A 183 7.45 11.60 1.00
N ALA A 184 6.14 11.55 1.12
CA ALA A 184 5.40 11.66 2.38
C ALA A 184 5.99 10.83 3.54
N TYR A 185 6.32 9.56 3.27
CA TYR A 185 6.85 8.64 4.29
C TYR A 185 8.28 8.94 4.74
N ILE A 186 9.03 9.75 3.98
CA ILE A 186 10.44 10.07 4.26
C ILE A 186 10.58 11.44 4.92
N GLN A 187 9.48 12.18 5.05
CA GLN A 187 9.47 13.47 5.72
C GLN A 187 9.44 13.34 7.25
N ALA A 188 8.97 12.21 7.76
CA ALA A 188 8.97 11.91 9.17
C ALA A 188 10.28 11.19 9.56
N LEU A 189 10.91 11.64 10.66
CA LEU A 189 12.04 10.92 11.24
C LEU A 189 11.53 9.67 11.94
N LEU A 190 12.12 8.54 11.65
CA LEU A 190 11.96 7.34 12.47
C LEU A 190 12.70 7.58 13.80
N LYS A 191 11.94 7.62 14.89
CA LYS A 191 12.47 7.70 16.25
C LYS A 191 12.59 6.32 16.84
#